data_2d48883b37c87a2937a464330f3f7fec
#
_entry.id   2d48883b37c87a2937a464330f3f7fec
#
_cell.length_a   1.000
_cell.length_b   1.000
_cell.length_c   1.000
_cell.angle_alpha   90.00
_cell.angle_beta   90.00
_cell.angle_gamma   90.00
#
_symmetry.space_group_name_H-M   'P 1'
#
loop_
_entity.id
_entity.type
_entity.pdbx_description
1 polymer ?
#
loop_
_entity_poly.entity_id
_entity_poly.type
_entity_poly.pdbx_seq_one_letter_code
_entity_poly.pdbx_strand_id
1 'polypeptide(L)'
;MTTEYYARTCGKKLLGLVVPVFKTNVRASSVLLGIFALPFALAAPAKALQVEVNPATPQLGDTISVVVSLDNPANGSNVTVTNGDQTYPAYEIAPLQYRALIPTTPLEKAGTRTLRVAGEGQVQNLSVQVRQRKFPVQRINLPPGKAGVEATEYELKRAAEFKALQTPEKFWDGPFLAPNKGRVSTIYGVRRYYNGKFADDYYHRGIDYAGAAGSPVVAPAAGRVVLVGKVSQGFRIHGNVVGIDHGQGVASIFMHLSRINVKEGDFVKPGQLIGAVGSTGAATGPHLHWGFYVNGKSVDPVPWRNQVVK
;
A
#
# COMPACT_ATOMS: atom_id res chain seq x y z
N MET A 1 10.91 35.02 7.66
CA MET A 1 10.74 36.02 6.59
C MET A 1 9.44 35.66 5.88
N THR A 2 8.46 36.49 6.13
CA THR A 2 7.10 36.57 5.60
C THR A 2 7.12 37.02 4.14
N THR A 3 6.26 36.50 3.30
CA THR A 3 5.65 37.26 2.21
C THR A 3 4.31 36.65 1.79
N GLU A 4 3.23 37.31 2.22
CA GLU A 4 1.90 37.32 1.60
C GLU A 4 1.94 38.02 0.25
N TYR A 5 0.94 37.80 -0.59
CA TYR A 5 0.29 38.73 -1.54
C TYR A 5 -0.48 37.91 -2.58
N TYR A 6 -1.66 38.17 -3.08
CA TYR A 6 -2.70 39.21 -2.98
C TYR A 6 -3.94 38.65 -3.68
N ALA A 7 -5.09 38.92 -3.12
CA ALA A 7 -6.40 38.80 -3.79
C ALA A 7 -6.64 40.06 -4.64
N ARG A 8 -7.23 39.93 -5.82
CA ARG A 8 -7.92 41.01 -6.49
C ARG A 8 -9.25 40.55 -7.11
N THR A 9 -10.30 41.08 -6.56
CA THR A 9 -11.65 41.21 -7.07
C THR A 9 -11.71 42.21 -8.22
N CYS A 10 -12.51 41.91 -9.25
CA CYS A 10 -13.16 42.89 -10.15
C CYS A 10 -14.23 42.11 -10.90
N GLY A 11 -15.53 42.38 -10.81
CA GLY A 11 -16.20 43.64 -11.05
C GLY A 11 -17.22 43.36 -12.16
N LYS A 12 -18.50 43.33 -11.80
CA LYS A 12 -19.68 43.08 -12.68
C LYS A 12 -19.79 44.10 -13.82
N LYS A 13 -20.24 43.66 -15.00
CA LYS A 13 -21.10 44.47 -15.88
C LYS A 13 -22.14 43.57 -16.55
N LEU A 14 -23.40 43.80 -16.22
CA LEU A 14 -24.56 43.38 -16.97
C LEU A 14 -24.61 44.20 -18.29
N LEU A 15 -24.81 43.52 -19.42
CA LEU A 15 -25.33 44.15 -20.63
C LEU A 15 -26.61 43.40 -21.04
N GLY A 16 -27.70 44.11 -21.00
CA GLY A 16 -29.00 43.64 -21.48
C GLY A 16 -29.01 43.53 -22.99
N LEU A 17 -29.47 42.40 -23.50
CA LEU A 17 -29.78 42.22 -24.92
C LEU A 17 -31.29 42.34 -25.12
N VAL A 18 -31.70 43.34 -25.84
CA VAL A 18 -33.07 43.57 -26.33
C VAL A 18 -33.29 42.67 -27.55
N VAL A 19 -34.31 41.82 -27.52
CA VAL A 19 -34.70 40.97 -28.65
C VAL A 19 -35.86 41.65 -29.39
N PRO A 20 -35.75 41.89 -30.68
CA PRO A 20 -36.89 42.44 -31.48
C PRO A 20 -37.87 41.31 -31.82
N VAL A 21 -39.15 41.60 -31.60
CA VAL A 21 -40.27 40.74 -31.98
C VAL A 21 -40.58 40.97 -33.45
N PHE A 22 -40.29 39.97 -34.28
CA PHE A 22 -40.82 39.98 -35.70
C PHE A 22 -42.12 39.15 -35.74
N LYS A 23 -43.21 39.85 -36.16
CA LYS A 23 -44.46 39.20 -36.52
C LYS A 23 -44.34 38.73 -37.99
N THR A 24 -44.31 37.40 -38.17
CA THR A 24 -44.47 36.83 -39.53
C THR A 24 -45.79 36.09 -39.64
N ASN A 25 -46.56 36.52 -40.63
CA ASN A 25 -47.80 35.87 -41.10
C ASN A 25 -47.41 34.51 -41.74
N VAL A 26 -47.87 33.40 -41.20
CA VAL A 26 -47.69 32.10 -41.83
C VAL A 26 -48.97 31.65 -42.48
N ARG A 27 -48.93 31.48 -43.80
CA ARG A 27 -49.96 30.77 -44.58
C ARG A 27 -49.89 29.29 -44.26
N ALA A 28 -51.04 28.71 -43.99
CA ALA A 28 -51.16 27.25 -43.70
C ALA A 28 -50.89 26.46 -44.99
N SER A 29 -49.81 25.76 -45.06
CA SER A 29 -49.52 24.65 -45.97
C SER A 29 -49.53 23.37 -45.23
N SER A 30 -50.45 22.46 -45.59
CA SER A 30 -50.58 21.12 -45.01
C SER A 30 -49.36 20.29 -45.37
N VAL A 31 -48.43 20.10 -44.41
CA VAL A 31 -47.36 19.17 -44.56
C VAL A 31 -47.73 17.90 -43.80
N LEU A 32 -47.86 16.79 -44.52
CA LEU A 32 -47.99 15.44 -43.94
C LEU A 32 -46.71 15.14 -43.10
N LEU A 33 -46.80 15.17 -41.78
CA LEU A 33 -45.75 14.77 -40.89
C LEU A 33 -45.69 13.22 -40.86
N GLY A 34 -44.76 12.64 -41.61
CA GLY A 34 -44.37 11.24 -41.43
C GLY A 34 -43.71 11.09 -40.09
N ILE A 35 -44.37 10.42 -39.14
CA ILE A 35 -43.79 10.04 -37.85
C ILE A 35 -42.75 8.97 -38.12
N PHE A 36 -41.47 9.34 -38.26
CA PHE A 36 -40.37 8.42 -38.15
C PHE A 36 -40.23 8.06 -36.68
N ALA A 37 -40.77 6.89 -36.26
CA ALA A 37 -40.46 6.29 -34.97
C ALA A 37 -39.00 5.84 -34.99
N LEU A 38 -38.09 6.64 -34.46
CA LEU A 38 -36.76 6.21 -34.12
C LEU A 38 -36.91 5.10 -33.08
N PRO A 39 -36.30 3.92 -33.30
CA PRO A 39 -36.26 2.90 -32.25
C PRO A 39 -35.45 3.45 -31.08
N PHE A 40 -36.09 3.72 -29.96
CA PHE A 40 -35.44 3.91 -28.68
C PHE A 40 -34.81 2.56 -28.35
N ALA A 41 -33.53 2.38 -28.65
CA ALA A 41 -32.75 1.29 -28.09
C ALA A 41 -32.71 1.51 -26.59
N LEU A 42 -33.52 0.76 -25.84
CA LEU A 42 -33.38 0.63 -24.40
C LEU A 42 -31.96 0.07 -24.13
N ALA A 43 -31.05 0.96 -23.79
CA ALA A 43 -29.75 0.53 -23.30
C ALA A 43 -30.01 -0.38 -22.09
N ALA A 44 -29.55 -1.61 -22.15
CA ALA A 44 -29.59 -2.49 -21.01
C ALA A 44 -28.89 -1.79 -19.83
N PRO A 45 -29.42 -1.87 -18.60
CA PRO A 45 -28.79 -1.26 -17.47
C PRO A 45 -27.35 -1.77 -17.37
N ALA A 46 -26.39 -0.85 -17.33
CA ALA A 46 -24.99 -1.23 -17.13
C ALA A 46 -24.91 -1.99 -15.81
N LYS A 47 -24.46 -3.24 -15.87
CA LYS A 47 -24.27 -4.06 -14.67
C LYS A 47 -23.17 -3.45 -13.84
N ALA A 48 -23.42 -3.18 -12.54
CA ALA A 48 -22.43 -2.59 -11.66
C ALA A 48 -21.20 -3.50 -11.53
N LEU A 49 -20.01 -2.89 -11.36
CA LEU A 49 -18.77 -3.62 -11.08
C LEU A 49 -18.97 -4.58 -9.90
N GLN A 50 -18.53 -5.82 -10.04
CA GLN A 50 -18.52 -6.76 -8.93
C GLN A 50 -17.25 -6.55 -8.13
N VAL A 51 -17.39 -6.07 -6.89
CA VAL A 51 -16.25 -5.74 -6.03
C VAL A 51 -16.36 -6.46 -4.70
N GLU A 52 -15.31 -7.21 -4.35
CA GLU A 52 -15.15 -7.87 -3.05
C GLU A 52 -14.07 -7.15 -2.24
N VAL A 53 -14.32 -6.91 -0.95
CA VAL A 53 -13.38 -6.29 -0.01
C VAL A 53 -13.05 -7.26 1.12
N ASN A 54 -11.78 -7.55 1.31
CA ASN A 54 -11.29 -8.47 2.35
C ASN A 54 -10.11 -7.87 3.15
N PRO A 55 -10.14 -7.88 4.50
CA PRO A 55 -11.27 -8.27 5.34
C PRO A 55 -12.43 -7.25 5.25
N ALA A 56 -13.67 -7.71 5.47
CA ALA A 56 -14.86 -6.85 5.42
C ALA A 56 -14.83 -5.75 6.51
N THR A 57 -14.15 -5.99 7.61
CA THR A 57 -13.95 -5.03 8.71
C THR A 57 -12.47 -4.93 9.09
N PRO A 58 -11.63 -4.28 8.27
CA PRO A 58 -10.21 -4.12 8.54
C PRO A 58 -9.97 -3.25 9.78
N GLN A 59 -8.82 -3.40 10.40
CA GLN A 59 -8.34 -2.54 11.48
C GLN A 59 -7.01 -1.88 11.08
N LEU A 60 -6.60 -0.85 11.81
CA LEU A 60 -5.32 -0.19 11.56
C LEU A 60 -4.16 -1.19 11.64
N GLY A 61 -3.30 -1.20 10.62
CA GLY A 61 -2.22 -2.17 10.44
C GLY A 61 -2.55 -3.31 9.47
N ASP A 62 -3.81 -3.51 9.11
CA ASP A 62 -4.21 -4.52 8.12
C ASP A 62 -3.96 -4.04 6.68
N THR A 63 -3.91 -4.99 5.76
CA THR A 63 -4.03 -4.77 4.33
C THR A 63 -5.47 -5.01 3.90
N ILE A 64 -6.05 -4.09 3.16
CA ILE A 64 -7.36 -4.25 2.54
C ILE A 64 -7.12 -4.75 1.11
N SER A 65 -7.61 -5.93 0.78
CA SER A 65 -7.66 -6.47 -0.57
C SER A 65 -8.98 -6.08 -1.22
N VAL A 66 -8.92 -5.45 -2.37
CA VAL A 66 -10.09 -5.10 -3.19
C VAL A 66 -9.99 -5.90 -4.48
N VAL A 67 -10.87 -6.87 -4.66
CA VAL A 67 -10.95 -7.68 -5.88
C VAL A 67 -12.10 -7.17 -6.74
N VAL A 68 -11.79 -6.87 -8.00
CA VAL A 68 -12.73 -6.35 -8.99
C VAL A 68 -12.87 -7.39 -10.10
N SER A 69 -14.09 -7.86 -10.33
CA SER A 69 -14.42 -8.75 -11.46
C SER A 69 -15.07 -7.95 -12.58
N LEU A 70 -14.55 -8.10 -13.80
CA LEU A 70 -15.04 -7.49 -15.01
C LEU A 70 -15.93 -8.44 -15.79
N ASP A 71 -16.94 -7.93 -16.48
CA ASP A 71 -17.84 -8.72 -17.31
C ASP A 71 -17.34 -8.84 -18.78
N ASN A 72 -16.57 -7.85 -19.27
CA ASN A 72 -16.16 -7.79 -20.67
C ASN A 72 -14.66 -7.42 -20.83
N PRO A 73 -13.87 -8.25 -21.50
CA PRO A 73 -12.44 -7.96 -21.73
C PRO A 73 -12.20 -6.83 -22.75
N ALA A 74 -13.21 -6.50 -23.59
CA ALA A 74 -13.05 -5.55 -24.70
C ALA A 74 -12.90 -4.07 -24.26
N ASN A 75 -13.24 -3.72 -23.01
CA ASN A 75 -13.25 -2.35 -22.52
C ASN A 75 -11.96 -1.88 -21.85
N GLY A 76 -10.86 -2.59 -22.07
CA GLY A 76 -9.55 -2.23 -21.52
C GLY A 76 -9.48 -2.36 -20.00
N SER A 77 -8.53 -3.12 -19.54
CA SER A 77 -8.34 -3.52 -18.14
C SER A 77 -7.76 -2.45 -17.23
N ASN A 78 -8.11 -1.18 -17.41
CA ASN A 78 -7.66 -0.11 -16.53
C ASN A 78 -8.47 -0.08 -15.22
N VAL A 79 -8.33 -1.16 -14.43
CA VAL A 79 -8.88 -1.17 -13.08
C VAL A 79 -8.00 -0.34 -12.17
N THR A 80 -8.60 0.61 -11.47
CA THR A 80 -7.92 1.42 -10.45
C THR A 80 -8.73 1.49 -9.17
N VAL A 81 -8.03 1.50 -8.04
CA VAL A 81 -8.64 1.71 -6.73
C VAL A 81 -7.98 2.91 -6.07
N THR A 82 -8.78 3.90 -5.71
CA THR A 82 -8.29 5.16 -5.10
C THR A 82 -8.86 5.30 -3.69
N ASN A 83 -8.02 5.70 -2.74
CA ASN A 83 -8.39 6.05 -1.37
C ASN A 83 -7.87 7.46 -1.07
N GLY A 84 -8.78 8.45 -1.00
CA GLY A 84 -8.40 9.86 -1.00
C GLY A 84 -7.62 10.21 -2.27
N ASP A 85 -6.45 10.82 -2.12
CA ASP A 85 -5.57 11.21 -3.25
C ASP A 85 -4.62 10.08 -3.68
N GLN A 86 -4.63 8.93 -3.02
CA GLN A 86 -3.75 7.81 -3.31
C GLN A 86 -4.42 6.81 -4.24
N THR A 87 -3.83 6.58 -5.42
CA THR A 87 -4.22 5.49 -6.33
C THR A 87 -3.32 4.28 -6.12
N TYR A 88 -3.94 3.11 -6.03
CA TYR A 88 -3.28 1.83 -5.88
C TYR A 88 -3.38 1.04 -7.18
N PRO A 89 -2.29 0.42 -7.65
CA PRO A 89 -2.32 -0.42 -8.83
C PRO A 89 -3.20 -1.65 -8.57
N ALA A 90 -4.00 -2.02 -9.56
CA ALA A 90 -4.72 -3.28 -9.57
C ALA A 90 -4.06 -4.24 -10.55
N TYR A 91 -3.71 -5.42 -10.07
CA TYR A 91 -3.04 -6.45 -10.86
C TYR A 91 -4.01 -7.59 -11.16
N GLU A 92 -3.91 -8.15 -12.36
CA GLU A 92 -4.68 -9.32 -12.73
C GLU A 92 -4.26 -10.54 -11.88
N ILE A 93 -5.23 -11.21 -11.28
CA ILE A 93 -5.03 -12.41 -10.44
C ILE A 93 -5.68 -13.66 -11.03
N ALA A 94 -6.64 -13.49 -11.93
CA ALA A 94 -7.29 -14.48 -12.76
C ALA A 94 -7.92 -13.75 -13.96
N PRO A 95 -8.35 -14.47 -15.01
CA PRO A 95 -9.01 -13.85 -16.14
C PRO A 95 -10.16 -12.93 -15.71
N LEU A 96 -10.12 -11.66 -16.08
CA LEU A 96 -11.08 -10.61 -15.73
C LEU A 96 -11.19 -10.30 -14.22
N GLN A 97 -10.27 -10.79 -13.40
CA GLN A 97 -10.22 -10.47 -11.97
C GLN A 97 -8.94 -9.68 -11.64
N TYR A 98 -9.13 -8.54 -11.06
CA TYR A 98 -8.05 -7.61 -10.68
C TYR A 98 -8.07 -7.38 -9.19
N ARG A 99 -6.90 -7.30 -8.58
CA ARG A 99 -6.75 -7.03 -7.16
C ARG A 99 -5.89 -5.82 -6.91
N ALA A 100 -6.39 -4.89 -6.10
CA ALA A 100 -5.60 -3.83 -5.48
C ALA A 100 -5.42 -4.11 -3.99
N LEU A 101 -4.20 -3.86 -3.48
CA LEU A 101 -3.87 -4.01 -2.06
C LEU A 101 -3.71 -2.61 -1.44
N ILE A 102 -4.49 -2.30 -0.43
CA ILE A 102 -4.51 -0.99 0.23
C ILE A 102 -3.99 -1.17 1.65
N PRO A 103 -2.81 -0.64 1.98
CA PRO A 103 -2.27 -0.72 3.34
C PRO A 103 -2.98 0.24 4.29
N THR A 104 -3.04 -0.14 5.56
CA THR A 104 -3.39 0.75 6.67
C THR A 104 -2.27 0.75 7.70
N THR A 105 -2.07 1.86 8.41
CA THR A 105 -0.96 1.99 9.36
C THR A 105 -1.41 2.48 10.74
N PRO A 106 -0.62 2.25 11.80
CA PRO A 106 -0.93 2.73 13.15
C PRO A 106 -1.00 4.26 13.31
N LEU A 107 -0.45 5.02 12.34
CA LEU A 107 -0.44 6.49 12.38
C LEU A 107 -1.68 7.10 11.75
N GLU A 108 -2.48 6.29 11.06
CA GLU A 108 -3.68 6.76 10.41
C GLU A 108 -4.86 6.84 11.40
N LYS A 109 -5.89 7.59 11.03
CA LYS A 109 -7.14 7.64 11.79
C LYS A 109 -8.03 6.46 11.41
N ALA A 110 -8.62 5.82 12.40
CA ALA A 110 -9.72 4.87 12.19
C ALA A 110 -10.99 5.62 11.73
N GLY A 111 -11.89 4.92 11.07
CA GLY A 111 -13.13 5.49 10.57
C GLY A 111 -13.50 4.97 9.19
N THR A 112 -14.56 5.52 8.63
CA THR A 112 -15.02 5.18 7.28
C THR A 112 -14.09 5.76 6.23
N ARG A 113 -13.71 4.93 5.26
CA ARG A 113 -12.97 5.32 4.05
C ARG A 113 -13.83 5.07 2.83
N THR A 114 -13.83 6.02 1.93
CA THR A 114 -14.45 5.85 0.61
C THR A 114 -13.39 5.38 -0.37
N LEU A 115 -13.50 4.13 -0.82
CA LEU A 115 -12.69 3.60 -1.89
C LEU A 115 -13.40 3.81 -3.21
N ARG A 116 -12.77 4.55 -4.12
CA ARG A 116 -13.28 4.75 -5.48
C ARG A 116 -12.66 3.67 -6.38
N VAL A 117 -13.50 2.77 -6.87
CA VAL A 117 -13.13 1.70 -7.79
C VAL A 117 -13.57 2.10 -9.20
N ALA A 118 -12.66 2.08 -10.16
CA ALA A 118 -12.98 2.35 -11.56
C ALA A 118 -12.53 1.17 -12.44
N GLY A 119 -13.36 0.82 -13.41
CA GLY A 119 -13.12 -0.24 -14.40
C GLY A 119 -14.26 -0.27 -15.44
N GLU A 120 -13.99 -0.74 -16.65
CA GLU A 120 -14.98 -0.84 -17.74
C GLU A 120 -15.78 0.44 -18.02
N GLY A 121 -15.15 1.62 -17.84
CA GLY A 121 -15.84 2.91 -17.97
C GLY A 121 -16.82 3.23 -16.82
N GLN A 122 -16.92 2.39 -15.82
CA GLN A 122 -17.76 2.54 -14.64
C GLN A 122 -16.96 3.00 -13.43
N VAL A 123 -17.63 3.63 -12.47
CA VAL A 123 -17.05 4.04 -11.19
C VAL A 123 -18.00 3.65 -10.08
N GLN A 124 -17.47 2.97 -9.06
CA GLN A 124 -18.21 2.62 -7.85
C GLN A 124 -17.47 3.16 -6.62
N ASN A 125 -18.21 3.75 -5.69
CA ASN A 125 -17.69 4.17 -4.40
C ASN A 125 -18.11 3.17 -3.32
N LEU A 126 -17.14 2.64 -2.59
CA LEU A 126 -17.35 1.69 -1.50
C LEU A 126 -17.01 2.33 -0.16
N SER A 127 -17.88 2.16 0.81
CA SER A 127 -17.61 2.58 2.19
C SER A 127 -17.00 1.42 2.97
N VAL A 128 -15.74 1.57 3.39
CA VAL A 128 -15.01 0.57 4.18
C VAL A 128 -14.74 1.11 5.58
N GLN A 129 -15.26 0.45 6.60
CA GLN A 129 -15.05 0.84 7.99
C GLN A 129 -13.73 0.27 8.50
N VAL A 130 -12.71 1.11 8.66
CA VAL A 130 -11.44 0.75 9.29
C VAL A 130 -11.55 0.96 10.81
N ARG A 131 -11.43 -0.13 11.56
CA ARG A 131 -11.54 -0.10 13.02
C ARG A 131 -10.28 0.40 13.69
N GLN A 132 -10.45 1.03 14.86
CA GLN A 132 -9.35 1.35 15.74
C GLN A 132 -8.70 0.07 16.29
N ARG A 133 -7.37 0.05 16.34
CA ARG A 133 -6.58 -0.99 17.01
C ARG A 133 -5.72 -0.35 18.10
N LYS A 134 -5.70 -0.93 19.29
CA LYS A 134 -4.78 -0.52 20.35
C LYS A 134 -3.41 -1.11 20.09
N PHE A 135 -2.41 -0.25 19.96
CA PHE A 135 -1.03 -0.65 19.86
C PHE A 135 -0.32 -0.46 21.20
N PRO A 136 0.47 -1.44 21.67
CA PRO A 136 1.22 -1.29 22.91
C PRO A 136 2.18 -0.12 22.85
N VAL A 137 2.55 0.38 24.02
CA VAL A 137 3.57 1.44 24.19
C VAL A 137 4.77 0.84 24.90
N GLN A 138 5.95 1.06 24.34
CA GLN A 138 7.24 0.64 24.92
C GLN A 138 8.07 1.88 25.27
N ARG A 139 8.72 1.84 26.44
CA ARG A 139 9.67 2.86 26.86
C ARG A 139 11.08 2.28 26.78
N ILE A 140 11.93 2.91 26.00
CA ILE A 140 13.32 2.50 25.76
C ILE A 140 14.24 3.58 26.27
N ASN A 141 15.13 3.22 27.19
CA ASN A 141 16.24 4.06 27.59
C ASN A 141 17.46 3.63 26.77
N LEU A 142 17.87 4.46 25.84
CA LEU A 142 19.05 4.22 25.04
C LEU A 142 20.30 4.62 25.82
N PRO A 143 21.34 3.77 25.92
CA PRO A 143 22.59 4.13 26.55
C PRO A 143 23.28 5.26 25.78
N PRO A 144 24.17 6.03 26.44
CA PRO A 144 24.99 7.03 25.77
C PRO A 144 25.71 6.46 24.54
N GLY A 145 25.72 7.18 23.44
CA GLY A 145 26.32 6.79 22.16
C GLY A 145 25.45 5.89 21.26
N LYS A 146 24.31 5.39 21.75
CA LYS A 146 23.30 4.73 20.89
C LYS A 146 22.08 5.61 20.60
N ALA A 147 21.92 6.70 21.32
CA ALA A 147 20.98 7.75 21.00
C ALA A 147 21.53 8.58 19.83
N GLY A 148 20.74 8.76 18.74
CA GLY A 148 21.14 9.60 17.61
C GLY A 148 21.91 8.88 16.49
N VAL A 149 21.88 7.55 16.43
CA VAL A 149 22.34 6.86 15.21
C VAL A 149 21.37 7.18 14.09
N GLU A 150 21.85 7.86 13.06
CA GLU A 150 21.08 8.24 11.89
C GLU A 150 21.44 7.33 10.69
N ALA A 151 20.45 7.09 9.84
CA ALA A 151 20.69 6.41 8.57
C ALA A 151 21.53 7.29 7.65
N THR A 152 22.39 6.68 6.85
CA THR A 152 23.09 7.41 5.79
C THR A 152 22.16 7.74 4.64
N GLU A 153 22.50 8.74 3.83
CA GLU A 153 21.74 9.05 2.60
C GLU A 153 21.64 7.83 1.66
N TYR A 154 22.73 7.06 1.56
CA TYR A 154 22.76 5.83 0.77
C TYR A 154 21.76 4.80 1.30
N GLU A 155 21.73 4.56 2.61
CA GLU A 155 20.78 3.66 3.26
C GLU A 155 19.33 4.12 3.03
N LEU A 156 19.05 5.41 3.20
CA LEU A 156 17.72 6.00 2.97
C LEU A 156 17.27 5.83 1.51
N LYS A 157 18.17 6.11 0.56
CA LYS A 157 17.91 5.95 -0.88
C LYS A 157 17.56 4.51 -1.20
N ARG A 158 18.39 3.54 -0.78
CA ARG A 158 18.17 2.11 -1.03
C ARG A 158 16.86 1.60 -0.40
N ALA A 159 16.55 2.06 0.82
CA ALA A 159 15.30 1.73 1.48
C ALA A 159 14.08 2.36 0.78
N ALA A 160 14.21 3.53 0.20
CA ALA A 160 13.15 4.17 -0.59
C ALA A 160 12.92 3.42 -1.91
N GLU A 161 13.98 3.09 -2.65
CA GLU A 161 13.92 2.29 -3.88
C GLU A 161 13.22 0.95 -3.62
N PHE A 162 13.62 0.24 -2.56
CA PHE A 162 12.98 -1.01 -2.14
C PHE A 162 11.47 -0.85 -1.87
N LYS A 163 11.05 0.22 -1.21
CA LYS A 163 9.63 0.45 -0.89
C LYS A 163 8.80 0.92 -2.08
N ALA A 164 9.44 1.45 -3.12
CA ALA A 164 8.77 1.96 -4.32
C ALA A 164 8.47 0.88 -5.38
N LEU A 165 8.85 -0.37 -5.12
CA LEU A 165 8.68 -1.48 -6.07
C LEU A 165 7.21 -1.76 -6.40
N GLN A 166 6.93 -1.95 -7.69
CA GLN A 166 5.60 -2.19 -8.26
C GLN A 166 5.67 -3.29 -9.33
N THR A 167 6.33 -4.40 -9.00
CA THR A 167 6.43 -5.57 -9.89
C THR A 167 5.06 -6.16 -10.16
N PRO A 168 4.62 -6.29 -11.43
CA PRO A 168 3.27 -6.78 -11.73
C PRO A 168 3.09 -8.26 -11.44
N GLU A 169 4.16 -9.07 -11.58
CA GLU A 169 4.13 -10.50 -11.32
C GLU A 169 3.89 -10.77 -9.84
N LYS A 170 3.06 -11.78 -9.55
CA LYS A 170 2.86 -12.33 -8.22
C LYS A 170 3.77 -13.53 -8.03
N PHE A 171 4.67 -13.48 -7.03
CA PHE A 171 5.59 -14.60 -6.76
C PHE A 171 5.15 -15.47 -5.59
N TRP A 172 4.31 -14.97 -4.68
CA TRP A 172 3.86 -15.78 -3.54
C TRP A 172 2.66 -16.66 -3.87
N ASP A 173 2.59 -17.79 -3.21
CA ASP A 173 1.44 -18.68 -3.22
C ASP A 173 1.19 -19.17 -1.78
N GLY A 174 -0.05 -19.04 -1.32
CA GLY A 174 -0.43 -19.41 0.04
C GLY A 174 0.04 -18.41 1.13
N PRO A 175 -0.09 -18.81 2.40
CA PRO A 175 0.33 -18.02 3.56
C PRO A 175 1.86 -17.89 3.64
N PHE A 176 2.31 -16.75 4.18
CA PHE A 176 3.72 -16.50 4.41
C PHE A 176 4.24 -17.30 5.62
N LEU A 177 5.40 -17.91 5.52
CA LEU A 177 6.06 -18.61 6.62
C LEU A 177 6.61 -17.64 7.67
N ALA A 178 6.80 -18.09 8.91
CA ALA A 178 7.63 -17.38 9.85
C ALA A 178 9.11 -17.44 9.40
N PRO A 179 9.81 -16.31 9.25
CA PRO A 179 11.19 -16.32 8.74
C PRO A 179 12.22 -16.81 9.74
N ASN A 180 11.84 -16.93 11.02
CA ASN A 180 12.67 -17.49 12.09
C ASN A 180 11.79 -18.23 13.11
N LYS A 181 12.36 -19.27 13.76
CA LYS A 181 11.66 -20.11 14.74
C LYS A 181 11.66 -19.51 16.16
N GLY A 182 12.33 -18.39 16.38
CA GLY A 182 12.37 -17.70 17.68
C GLY A 182 10.98 -17.23 18.12
N ARG A 183 10.80 -17.00 19.42
CA ARG A 183 9.57 -16.39 19.93
C ARG A 183 9.46 -14.93 19.45
N VAL A 184 8.25 -14.47 19.22
CA VAL A 184 8.01 -13.05 18.95
C VAL A 184 8.30 -12.24 20.23
N SER A 185 9.25 -11.33 20.15
CA SER A 185 9.65 -10.44 21.26
C SER A 185 9.02 -9.05 21.17
N THR A 186 8.79 -8.56 19.95
CA THR A 186 8.10 -7.28 19.73
C THR A 186 7.13 -7.45 18.56
N ILE A 187 5.87 -7.08 18.76
CA ILE A 187 4.84 -7.15 17.72
C ILE A 187 4.88 -5.90 16.84
N TYR A 188 4.22 -5.97 15.68
CA TYR A 188 3.99 -4.82 14.80
C TYR A 188 3.16 -3.73 15.50
N GLY A 189 3.44 -2.48 15.16
CA GLY A 189 2.65 -1.33 15.57
C GLY A 189 2.99 -0.75 16.94
N VAL A 190 3.93 -1.35 17.69
CA VAL A 190 4.35 -0.82 18.99
C VAL A 190 4.78 0.64 18.87
N ARG A 191 4.19 1.52 19.69
CA ARG A 191 4.56 2.93 19.81
C ARG A 191 5.68 3.07 20.85
N ARG A 192 6.58 4.02 20.68
CA ARG A 192 7.78 4.09 21.52
C ARG A 192 8.02 5.44 22.15
N TYR A 193 8.52 5.42 23.38
CA TYR A 193 9.26 6.51 24.02
C TYR A 193 10.74 6.16 23.99
N TYR A 194 11.56 7.10 23.56
CA TYR A 194 13.02 7.01 23.64
C TYR A 194 13.52 8.07 24.63
N ASN A 195 14.19 7.62 25.70
CA ASN A 195 14.69 8.52 26.76
C ASN A 195 13.62 9.51 27.28
N GLY A 196 12.39 9.01 27.46
CA GLY A 196 11.26 9.80 27.95
C GLY A 196 10.50 10.60 26.89
N LYS A 197 11.03 10.76 25.66
CA LYS A 197 10.37 11.49 24.57
C LYS A 197 9.55 10.53 23.72
N PHE A 198 8.27 10.86 23.49
CA PHE A 198 7.41 10.09 22.60
C PHE A 198 7.78 10.34 21.13
N ALA A 199 7.85 9.25 20.34
CA ALA A 199 8.10 9.30 18.91
C ALA A 199 6.75 9.29 18.17
N ASP A 200 6.22 10.48 17.86
CA ASP A 200 4.87 10.67 17.32
C ASP A 200 4.69 10.07 15.92
N ASP A 201 5.72 10.15 15.10
CA ASP A 201 5.77 9.71 13.71
C ASP A 201 6.30 8.27 13.55
N TYR A 202 6.50 7.57 14.67
CA TYR A 202 7.11 6.25 14.71
C TYR A 202 6.16 5.18 15.24
N TYR A 203 6.24 4.02 14.64
CA TYR A 203 5.74 2.74 15.15
C TYR A 203 6.70 1.62 14.74
N HIS A 204 6.68 0.50 15.45
CA HIS A 204 7.46 -0.67 15.10
C HIS A 204 6.95 -1.27 13.79
N ARG A 205 7.77 -1.17 12.73
CA ARG A 205 7.39 -1.47 11.33
C ARG A 205 7.54 -2.92 10.94
N GLY A 206 7.43 -3.84 11.90
CA GLY A 206 7.57 -5.27 11.66
C GLY A 206 7.33 -6.09 12.92
N ILE A 207 7.85 -7.30 12.90
CA ILE A 207 7.86 -8.23 14.04
C ILE A 207 9.32 -8.56 14.37
N ASP A 208 9.68 -8.52 15.67
CA ASP A 208 10.96 -8.98 16.13
C ASP A 208 10.85 -10.41 16.64
N TYR A 209 11.73 -11.28 16.14
CA TYR A 209 11.92 -12.64 16.62
C TYR A 209 13.18 -12.70 17.47
N ALA A 210 13.02 -13.01 18.77
CA ALA A 210 14.15 -13.30 19.65
C ALA A 210 14.77 -14.63 19.22
N GLY A 211 15.93 -14.56 18.59
CA GLY A 211 16.70 -15.72 18.14
C GLY A 211 18.14 -15.64 18.63
N ALA A 212 18.76 -16.79 18.89
CA ALA A 212 20.19 -16.82 19.15
C ALA A 212 20.95 -16.27 17.92
N ALA A 213 22.05 -15.56 18.16
CA ALA A 213 22.93 -15.12 17.11
C ALA A 213 23.36 -16.32 16.24
N GLY A 214 23.30 -16.16 14.91
CA GLY A 214 23.59 -17.24 13.97
C GLY A 214 22.40 -18.16 13.63
N SER A 215 21.25 -18.06 14.32
CA SER A 215 20.07 -18.87 13.98
C SER A 215 19.55 -18.55 12.57
N PRO A 216 19.01 -19.55 11.83
CA PRO A 216 18.61 -19.39 10.44
C PRO A 216 17.53 -18.34 10.24
N VAL A 217 17.67 -17.55 9.17
CA VAL A 217 16.61 -16.68 8.63
C VAL A 217 16.26 -17.19 7.24
N VAL A 218 14.99 -17.49 7.02
CA VAL A 218 14.47 -18.05 5.77
C VAL A 218 13.51 -17.10 5.07
N ALA A 219 13.39 -17.22 3.74
CA ALA A 219 12.39 -16.49 2.97
C ALA A 219 10.99 -16.95 3.35
N PRO A 220 10.06 -16.03 3.71
CA PRO A 220 8.70 -16.40 4.12
C PRO A 220 7.82 -16.83 2.93
N ALA A 221 8.13 -16.36 1.73
CA ALA A 221 7.48 -16.69 0.47
C ALA A 221 8.48 -16.59 -0.68
N ALA A 222 8.11 -17.05 -1.86
CA ALA A 222 8.91 -16.85 -3.07
C ALA A 222 9.02 -15.36 -3.41
N GLY A 223 10.12 -14.98 -4.05
CA GLY A 223 10.36 -13.60 -4.46
C GLY A 223 11.78 -13.37 -4.97
N ARG A 224 12.02 -12.15 -5.42
CA ARG A 224 13.33 -11.71 -5.90
C ARG A 224 14.04 -10.88 -4.84
N VAL A 225 15.29 -11.19 -4.57
CA VAL A 225 16.14 -10.37 -3.70
C VAL A 225 16.48 -9.07 -4.45
N VAL A 226 16.05 -7.95 -3.91
CA VAL A 226 16.18 -6.61 -4.54
C VAL A 226 16.95 -5.62 -3.69
N LEU A 227 17.25 -6.00 -2.45
CA LEU A 227 18.07 -5.21 -1.54
C LEU A 227 19.02 -6.14 -0.78
N VAL A 228 20.30 -5.88 -0.88
CA VAL A 228 21.34 -6.40 0.00
C VAL A 228 22.16 -5.22 0.50
N GLY A 229 22.14 -4.98 1.81
CA GLY A 229 22.88 -3.92 2.45
C GLY A 229 23.78 -4.45 3.57
N LYS A 230 24.92 -3.80 3.78
CA LYS A 230 25.88 -4.15 4.82
C LYS A 230 26.29 -2.91 5.63
N VAL A 231 26.64 -3.13 6.89
CA VAL A 231 27.16 -2.04 7.74
C VAL A 231 28.36 -1.36 7.09
N SER A 232 29.25 -2.14 6.46
CA SER A 232 30.42 -1.62 5.73
C SER A 232 30.07 -0.73 4.53
N GLN A 233 28.84 -0.78 4.04
CA GLN A 233 28.30 0.04 2.97
C GLN A 233 27.47 1.23 3.47
N GLY A 234 27.44 1.47 4.78
CA GLY A 234 26.72 2.59 5.38
C GLY A 234 25.32 2.27 5.89
N PHE A 235 24.91 0.99 5.95
CA PHE A 235 23.65 0.60 6.58
C PHE A 235 23.77 0.62 8.10
N ARG A 236 23.53 1.81 8.69
CA ARG A 236 23.72 2.07 10.13
C ARG A 236 22.51 1.72 10.98
N ILE A 237 21.30 1.91 10.44
CA ILE A 237 20.04 1.61 11.13
C ILE A 237 19.63 0.15 10.88
N HIS A 238 19.52 -0.26 9.62
CA HIS A 238 19.09 -1.62 9.26
C HIS A 238 20.15 -2.67 9.57
N GLY A 239 21.43 -2.26 9.66
CA GLY A 239 22.53 -3.22 9.77
C GLY A 239 22.70 -4.02 8.47
N ASN A 240 23.20 -5.25 8.58
CA ASN A 240 23.15 -6.16 7.44
C ASN A 240 21.70 -6.53 7.16
N VAL A 241 21.27 -6.32 5.93
CA VAL A 241 19.86 -6.36 5.55
C VAL A 241 19.66 -7.09 4.23
N VAL A 242 18.56 -7.81 4.13
CA VAL A 242 18.03 -8.40 2.89
C VAL A 242 16.62 -7.90 2.67
N GLY A 243 16.29 -7.49 1.46
CA GLY A 243 14.93 -7.14 1.02
C GLY A 243 14.51 -8.06 -0.12
N ILE A 244 13.29 -8.61 -0.02
CA ILE A 244 12.69 -9.49 -1.02
C ILE A 244 11.43 -8.81 -1.56
N ASP A 245 11.37 -8.68 -2.87
CA ASP A 245 10.15 -8.33 -3.60
C ASP A 245 9.35 -9.61 -3.88
N HIS A 246 8.14 -9.67 -3.37
CA HIS A 246 7.22 -10.78 -3.62
C HIS A 246 6.28 -10.50 -4.80
N GLY A 247 6.38 -9.30 -5.40
CA GLY A 247 5.52 -8.84 -6.50
C GLY A 247 4.22 -8.19 -6.03
N GLN A 248 3.53 -7.53 -6.96
CA GLN A 248 2.26 -6.83 -6.74
C GLN A 248 2.29 -5.85 -5.56
N GLY A 249 3.43 -5.15 -5.36
CA GLY A 249 3.63 -4.19 -4.28
C GLY A 249 3.84 -4.81 -2.89
N VAL A 250 4.03 -6.14 -2.80
CA VAL A 250 4.29 -6.86 -1.54
C VAL A 250 5.78 -7.13 -1.38
N ALA A 251 6.36 -6.74 -0.24
CA ALA A 251 7.78 -6.92 0.01
C ALA A 251 8.09 -7.23 1.49
N SER A 252 9.18 -7.94 1.72
CA SER A 252 9.72 -8.27 3.06
C SER A 252 11.13 -7.72 3.22
N ILE A 253 11.45 -7.19 4.40
CA ILE A 253 12.79 -6.78 4.78
C ILE A 253 13.25 -7.50 6.06
N PHE A 254 14.50 -7.97 6.07
CA PHE A 254 15.12 -8.74 7.15
C PHE A 254 16.36 -8.00 7.63
N MET A 255 16.32 -7.47 8.85
CA MET A 255 17.35 -6.57 9.38
C MET A 255 18.19 -7.23 10.48
N HIS A 256 19.28 -6.54 10.81
CA HIS A 256 20.20 -6.87 11.92
C HIS A 256 20.94 -8.20 11.74
N LEU A 257 21.09 -8.67 10.49
CA LEU A 257 21.67 -9.98 10.19
C LEU A 257 23.16 -10.04 10.55
N SER A 258 23.61 -11.21 11.04
CA SER A 258 25.04 -11.52 11.22
C SER A 258 25.69 -11.98 9.92
N ARG A 259 24.92 -12.66 9.05
CA ARG A 259 25.36 -13.19 7.75
C ARG A 259 24.23 -13.08 6.73
N ILE A 260 24.62 -12.82 5.48
CA ILE A 260 23.74 -12.81 4.30
C ILE A 260 24.17 -13.98 3.41
N ASN A 261 23.21 -14.79 2.97
CA ASN A 261 23.42 -15.99 2.15
C ASN A 261 22.92 -15.86 0.71
N VAL A 262 22.45 -14.68 0.33
CA VAL A 262 21.90 -14.38 -1.00
C VAL A 262 22.49 -13.08 -1.54
N LYS A 263 22.32 -12.84 -2.83
CA LYS A 263 22.70 -11.58 -3.51
C LYS A 263 21.51 -10.98 -4.23
N GLU A 264 21.59 -9.70 -4.55
CA GLU A 264 20.60 -9.03 -5.40
C GLU A 264 20.47 -9.74 -6.75
N GLY A 265 19.22 -9.89 -7.20
CA GLY A 265 18.85 -10.63 -8.40
C GLY A 265 18.47 -12.09 -8.14
N ASP A 266 18.91 -12.70 -7.04
CA ASP A 266 18.54 -14.09 -6.73
C ASP A 266 17.01 -14.23 -6.58
N PHE A 267 16.46 -15.31 -7.13
CA PHE A 267 15.08 -15.72 -6.89
C PHE A 267 15.07 -16.78 -5.79
N VAL A 268 14.35 -16.52 -4.70
CA VAL A 268 14.28 -17.40 -3.53
C VAL A 268 12.92 -18.10 -3.44
N LYS A 269 12.93 -19.32 -2.90
CA LYS A 269 11.73 -20.13 -2.63
C LYS A 269 11.31 -20.00 -1.15
N PRO A 270 10.04 -20.27 -0.81
CA PRO A 270 9.62 -20.35 0.60
C PRO A 270 10.50 -21.30 1.39
N GLY A 271 10.93 -20.89 2.59
CA GLY A 271 11.82 -21.68 3.46
C GLY A 271 13.31 -21.69 3.08
N GLN A 272 13.70 -21.07 1.96
CA GLN A 272 15.10 -20.99 1.56
C GLN A 272 15.90 -20.11 2.53
N LEU A 273 17.09 -20.58 2.93
CA LEU A 273 18.01 -19.83 3.80
C LEU A 273 18.47 -18.54 3.09
N ILE A 274 18.24 -17.38 3.71
CA ILE A 274 18.65 -16.08 3.19
C ILE A 274 19.66 -15.36 4.07
N GLY A 275 19.82 -15.78 5.32
CA GLY A 275 20.75 -15.18 6.26
C GLY A 275 20.73 -15.82 7.64
N ALA A 276 21.32 -15.14 8.61
CA ALA A 276 21.34 -15.56 9.99
C ALA A 276 21.09 -14.38 10.93
N VAL A 277 20.42 -14.64 12.04
CA VAL A 277 20.14 -13.65 13.10
C VAL A 277 21.43 -13.05 13.62
N GLY A 278 21.44 -11.76 13.84
CA GLY A 278 22.56 -11.01 14.38
C GLY A 278 22.10 -9.86 15.29
N SER A 279 22.98 -8.89 15.41
CA SER A 279 22.76 -7.66 16.20
C SER A 279 23.43 -6.47 15.52
N THR A 280 23.50 -6.46 14.18
CA THR A 280 24.13 -5.38 13.41
C THR A 280 23.20 -4.18 13.28
N GLY A 281 23.76 -2.99 13.08
CA GLY A 281 22.98 -1.75 12.99
C GLY A 281 22.41 -1.28 14.34
N ALA A 282 21.22 -0.66 14.31
CA ALA A 282 20.56 -0.09 15.49
C ALA A 282 19.80 -1.16 16.32
N ALA A 283 20.45 -2.27 16.61
CA ALA A 283 19.90 -3.34 17.43
C ALA A 283 20.38 -3.25 18.89
N THR A 284 19.52 -3.59 19.85
CA THR A 284 19.83 -3.64 21.28
C THR A 284 20.36 -5.00 21.73
N GLY A 285 20.25 -6.02 20.90
CA GLY A 285 20.70 -7.39 21.14
C GLY A 285 20.31 -8.29 19.97
N PRO A 286 20.72 -9.58 20.01
CA PRO A 286 20.44 -10.51 18.92
C PRO A 286 18.93 -10.72 18.72
N HIS A 287 18.43 -10.36 17.53
CA HIS A 287 17.05 -10.61 17.08
C HIS A 287 16.98 -10.48 15.56
N LEU A 288 15.96 -11.07 14.97
CA LEU A 288 15.55 -10.76 13.61
C LEU A 288 14.43 -9.73 13.66
N HIS A 289 14.60 -8.59 13.01
CA HIS A 289 13.49 -7.73 12.64
C HIS A 289 12.98 -8.13 11.24
N TRP A 290 11.70 -8.52 11.13
CA TRP A 290 11.03 -8.78 9.87
C TRP A 290 9.98 -7.69 9.61
N GLY A 291 10.28 -6.76 8.70
CA GLY A 291 9.35 -5.77 8.18
C GLY A 291 8.59 -6.32 6.98
N PHE A 292 7.30 -6.01 6.90
CA PHE A 292 6.41 -6.39 5.81
C PHE A 292 5.74 -5.18 5.21
N TYR A 293 5.79 -5.05 3.90
CA TYR A 293 5.35 -3.86 3.19
C TYR A 293 4.31 -4.20 2.13
N VAL A 294 3.32 -3.32 2.01
CA VAL A 294 2.34 -3.31 0.91
C VAL A 294 2.32 -1.90 0.33
N ASN A 295 2.59 -1.78 -0.96
CA ASN A 295 2.65 -0.50 -1.66
C ASN A 295 3.45 0.56 -0.89
N GLY A 296 4.64 0.17 -0.41
CA GLY A 296 5.58 1.02 0.30
C GLY A 296 5.24 1.37 1.75
N LYS A 297 4.09 0.94 2.27
CA LYS A 297 3.68 1.12 3.67
C LYS A 297 3.87 -0.16 4.46
N SER A 298 4.46 -0.06 5.66
CA SER A 298 4.58 -1.21 6.55
C SER A 298 3.24 -1.58 7.15
N VAL A 299 2.87 -2.85 7.02
CA VAL A 299 1.63 -3.46 7.54
C VAL A 299 1.96 -4.63 8.48
N ASP A 300 0.95 -5.10 9.23
CA ASP A 300 1.11 -6.25 10.11
C ASP A 300 1.29 -7.54 9.28
N PRO A 301 2.41 -8.27 9.43
CA PRO A 301 2.61 -9.52 8.72
C PRO A 301 1.78 -10.70 9.28
N VAL A 302 1.19 -10.60 10.47
CA VAL A 302 0.45 -11.71 11.09
C VAL A 302 -0.75 -12.16 10.25
N PRO A 303 -1.61 -11.28 9.71
CA PRO A 303 -2.69 -11.69 8.81
C PRO A 303 -2.18 -12.47 7.60
N TRP A 304 -1.06 -12.08 7.01
CA TRP A 304 -0.44 -12.73 5.85
C TRP A 304 0.15 -14.11 6.14
N ARG A 305 0.46 -14.39 7.40
CA ARG A 305 0.92 -15.72 7.87
C ARG A 305 -0.23 -16.70 8.12
N ASN A 306 -1.38 -16.19 8.48
CA ASN A 306 -2.50 -17.01 8.96
C ASN A 306 -3.51 -17.35 7.86
N GLN A 307 -3.49 -16.61 6.76
CA GLN A 307 -4.45 -16.78 5.68
C GLN A 307 -3.85 -16.40 4.32
N VAL A 308 -4.45 -16.95 3.27
CA VAL A 308 -4.18 -16.49 1.91
C VAL A 308 -4.89 -15.15 1.71
N VAL A 309 -4.15 -14.12 1.34
CA VAL A 309 -4.74 -12.85 0.92
C VAL A 309 -5.23 -13.03 -0.51
N LYS A 310 -6.56 -13.12 -0.65
CA LYS A 310 -7.24 -13.26 -1.95
C LYS A 310 -7.13 -11.97 -2.74
#